data_f4fc01c36e7f58e1d7994cad682cdd7f
#
_entry.id   f4fc01c36e7f58e1d7994cad682cdd7f
#
_cell.length_a   1.000
_cell.length_b   1.000
_cell.length_c   1.000
_cell.angle_alpha   90.00
_cell.angle_beta   90.00
_cell.angle_gamma   90.00
#
_symmetry.space_group_name_H-M   'P 1'
#
loop_
_entity.id
_entity.type
_entity.pdbx_description
1 polymer ?
#
loop_
_entity_poly.entity_id
_entity_poly.type
_entity_poly.pdbx_seq_one_letter_code
_entity_poly.pdbx_strand_id
1 'polypeptide(L)'
;MPRTTEIHDLIGIGLGPANLALALALDPQMMRFRFLERKPRFGWHEGMLLEDATMQVSFLKDLVTQRDPTSPYSFLCYLKERGRLSAFLNLREFNPTRREFHDYLAWCAGHVAGHVDYDAQVLGIDLAPSSDRAGPGGALSVKVRSGSYVRQIHARNISLALGLKPRMPEGIVADRRIWHSGDLLHRLEGLTPPQGARYAVIGAGQSAAETVMHLLTRDPQAQVHAVMTPFGFLPADDSAFVNEIFDTESVDAFFAMSQDLRAQVLDRHANTNYGVADPEIIAALYRETYKDRVAGRQRLHLERLTRLVHAAHDGTGLALTLSDPTGAQHRSLGVDYLVCATGYRPVAPESLFSDALRELLRTDAQGKPLLGRDYRVATDPRLSAGIYIQGDCENSHGLTATLLSNLAIRAGEISESLTRHAGARHFADVGT
;
A
#
# COMPACT_ATOMS: atom_id res chain seq x y z
N MET A 1 -19.61 -38.89 7.04
CA MET A 1 -19.85 -38.27 5.72
C MET A 1 -18.80 -37.19 5.53
N PRO A 2 -18.07 -37.16 4.41
CA PRO A 2 -17.17 -36.04 4.16
C PRO A 2 -18.01 -34.76 4.13
N ARG A 3 -17.66 -33.76 4.97
CA ARG A 3 -18.27 -32.42 4.89
C ARG A 3 -18.04 -31.91 3.49
N THR A 4 -19.10 -31.72 2.72
CA THR A 4 -19.03 -31.06 1.41
C THR A 4 -18.30 -29.73 1.60
N THR A 5 -17.12 -29.61 1.04
CA THR A 5 -16.31 -28.40 1.13
C THR A 5 -17.08 -27.26 0.47
N GLU A 6 -17.47 -26.32 1.26
CA GLU A 6 -18.29 -25.19 0.84
C GLU A 6 -17.44 -24.25 -0.03
N ILE A 7 -17.93 -23.91 -1.24
CA ILE A 7 -17.19 -23.06 -2.20
C ILE A 7 -17.69 -21.62 -2.07
N HIS A 8 -16.81 -20.69 -1.80
CA HIS A 8 -17.09 -19.25 -1.83
C HIS A 8 -17.13 -18.74 -3.28
N ASP A 9 -17.92 -17.71 -3.55
CA ASP A 9 -17.89 -17.02 -4.84
C ASP A 9 -16.63 -16.16 -4.95
N LEU A 10 -16.17 -15.57 -3.82
CA LEU A 10 -14.95 -14.79 -3.74
C LEU A 10 -14.21 -15.03 -2.41
N ILE A 11 -12.89 -15.22 -2.49
CA ILE A 11 -11.99 -15.03 -1.36
C ILE A 11 -11.06 -13.85 -1.63
N GLY A 12 -11.10 -12.83 -0.78
CA GLY A 12 -10.14 -11.74 -0.78
C GLY A 12 -8.93 -12.06 0.11
N ILE A 13 -7.72 -11.82 -0.40
CA ILE A 13 -6.47 -12.08 0.32
C ILE A 13 -5.81 -10.76 0.68
N GLY A 14 -5.68 -10.49 1.99
CA GLY A 14 -5.38 -9.20 2.58
C GLY A 14 -6.63 -8.32 2.73
N LEU A 15 -6.73 -7.59 3.86
CA LEU A 15 -7.78 -6.60 4.10
C LEU A 15 -7.15 -5.20 4.29
N GLY A 16 -6.36 -4.78 3.30
CA GLY A 16 -5.98 -3.38 3.15
C GLY A 16 -7.10 -2.56 2.51
N PRO A 17 -6.89 -1.24 2.29
CA PRO A 17 -7.91 -0.36 1.72
C PRO A 17 -8.52 -0.87 0.41
N ALA A 18 -7.75 -1.55 -0.44
CA ALA A 18 -8.23 -2.06 -1.72
C ALA A 18 -9.30 -3.15 -1.57
N ASN A 19 -9.02 -4.21 -0.81
CA ASN A 19 -10.02 -5.25 -0.54
C ASN A 19 -11.12 -4.78 0.42
N LEU A 20 -10.87 -3.77 1.27
CA LEU A 20 -11.90 -3.15 2.08
C LEU A 20 -12.91 -2.39 1.21
N ALA A 21 -12.45 -1.61 0.22
CA ALA A 21 -13.33 -0.97 -0.76
C ALA A 21 -14.14 -2.00 -1.56
N LEU A 22 -13.51 -3.12 -1.95
CA LEU A 22 -14.21 -4.22 -2.61
C LEU A 22 -15.27 -4.85 -1.70
N ALA A 23 -14.97 -5.10 -0.42
CA ALA A 23 -15.93 -5.64 0.54
C ALA A 23 -17.18 -4.76 0.69
N LEU A 24 -17.01 -3.42 0.65
CA LEU A 24 -18.10 -2.45 0.69
C LEU A 24 -18.87 -2.33 -0.65
N ALA A 25 -18.31 -2.84 -1.73
CA ALA A 25 -18.94 -2.84 -3.06
C ALA A 25 -19.75 -4.11 -3.34
N LEU A 26 -19.54 -5.17 -2.56
CA LEU A 26 -20.20 -6.46 -2.73
C LEU A 26 -21.51 -6.52 -1.95
N ASP A 27 -22.53 -7.14 -2.54
CA ASP A 27 -23.79 -7.45 -1.87
C ASP A 27 -23.72 -8.87 -1.25
N PRO A 28 -23.76 -9.00 0.08
CA PRO A 28 -23.71 -10.31 0.75
C PRO A 28 -24.96 -11.16 0.53
N GLN A 29 -26.05 -10.60 0.00
CA GLN A 29 -27.24 -11.36 -0.38
C GLN A 29 -27.07 -12.02 -1.76
N MET A 30 -26.26 -11.43 -2.63
CA MET A 30 -26.04 -11.90 -4.00
C MET A 30 -24.78 -12.75 -4.14
N MET A 31 -23.79 -12.58 -3.25
CA MET A 31 -22.47 -13.21 -3.38
C MET A 31 -21.95 -13.66 -2.03
N ARG A 32 -21.47 -14.89 -1.98
CA ARG A 32 -20.83 -15.45 -0.80
C ARG A 32 -19.34 -15.16 -0.82
N PHE A 33 -18.87 -14.24 -0.01
CA PHE A 33 -17.46 -13.86 0.04
C PHE A 33 -16.86 -13.91 1.44
N ARG A 34 -15.53 -14.00 1.49
CA ARG A 34 -14.73 -13.96 2.71
C ARG A 34 -13.41 -13.27 2.44
N PHE A 35 -12.94 -12.46 3.37
CA PHE A 35 -11.62 -11.84 3.33
C PHE A 35 -10.72 -12.46 4.41
N LEU A 36 -9.46 -12.70 4.03
CA LEU A 36 -8.45 -13.33 4.90
C LEU A 36 -7.36 -12.31 5.18
N GLU A 37 -7.21 -11.92 6.43
CA GLU A 37 -6.19 -10.99 6.88
C GLU A 37 -5.23 -11.66 7.86
N ARG A 38 -3.92 -11.55 7.59
CA ARG A 38 -2.89 -12.17 8.46
C ARG A 38 -2.68 -11.47 9.79
N LYS A 39 -3.04 -10.17 9.89
CA LYS A 39 -2.98 -9.41 11.13
C LYS A 39 -4.14 -9.80 12.06
N PRO A 40 -3.98 -9.60 13.39
CA PRO A 40 -5.04 -9.91 14.35
C PRO A 40 -6.21 -8.91 14.30
N ARG A 41 -6.04 -7.78 13.63
CA ARG A 41 -7.04 -6.74 13.46
C ARG A 41 -6.74 -5.91 12.22
N PHE A 42 -7.70 -5.07 11.81
CA PHE A 42 -7.43 -4.08 10.77
C PHE A 42 -6.29 -3.15 11.19
N GLY A 43 -5.42 -2.81 10.24
CA GLY A 43 -4.34 -1.85 10.44
C GLY A 43 -3.73 -1.41 9.11
N TRP A 44 -3.57 -0.09 8.96
CA TRP A 44 -3.01 0.53 7.78
C TRP A 44 -2.01 1.62 8.19
N HIS A 45 -0.76 1.52 7.73
CA HIS A 45 0.35 2.45 8.02
C HIS A 45 0.58 2.79 9.50
N GLU A 46 0.29 1.85 10.43
CA GLU A 46 0.29 2.09 11.88
C GLU A 46 1.61 2.69 12.39
N GLY A 47 2.75 2.30 11.83
CA GLY A 47 4.06 2.87 12.20
C GLY A 47 4.35 4.28 11.67
N MET A 48 3.46 4.85 10.82
CA MET A 48 3.57 6.20 10.24
C MET A 48 2.33 7.06 10.49
N LEU A 49 1.53 6.75 11.51
CA LEU A 49 0.40 7.59 11.95
C LEU A 49 0.91 8.75 12.81
N LEU A 50 1.82 9.53 12.27
CA LEU A 50 2.40 10.69 12.91
C LEU A 50 1.32 11.74 13.18
N GLU A 51 1.50 12.55 14.24
CA GLU A 51 0.45 13.45 14.73
C GLU A 51 0.04 14.48 13.68
N ASP A 52 1.02 15.09 13.00
CA ASP A 52 0.81 16.15 12.01
C ASP A 52 0.80 15.64 10.56
N ALA A 53 0.86 14.31 10.33
CA ALA A 53 0.86 13.77 8.98
C ALA A 53 -0.56 13.80 8.40
N THR A 54 -0.72 14.47 7.26
CA THR A 54 -1.97 14.55 6.50
C THR A 54 -2.01 13.51 5.38
N MET A 55 -3.20 13.28 4.86
CA MET A 55 -3.39 12.57 3.60
C MET A 55 -2.97 13.46 2.43
N GLN A 56 -2.39 12.86 1.39
CA GLN A 56 -2.04 13.55 0.14
C GLN A 56 -3.20 13.49 -0.88
N VAL A 57 -4.39 13.10 -0.43
CA VAL A 57 -5.61 13.02 -1.25
C VAL A 57 -6.78 13.56 -0.47
N SER A 58 -7.74 14.14 -1.21
CA SER A 58 -9.00 14.62 -0.63
C SER A 58 -9.77 13.49 0.07
N PHE A 59 -10.45 13.81 1.18
CA PHE A 59 -11.35 12.89 1.85
C PHE A 59 -12.49 12.39 0.96
N LEU A 60 -12.82 13.08 -0.14
CA LEU A 60 -13.80 12.64 -1.14
C LEU A 60 -13.29 11.49 -2.03
N LYS A 61 -11.98 11.24 -2.03
CA LYS A 61 -11.37 10.03 -2.62
C LYS A 61 -11.30 8.91 -1.57
N ASP A 62 -12.37 8.72 -0.83
CA ASP A 62 -12.58 7.63 0.14
C ASP A 62 -12.89 6.29 -0.54
N LEU A 63 -13.31 5.28 0.23
CA LEU A 63 -13.53 3.93 -0.29
C LEU A 63 -14.78 3.78 -1.16
N VAL A 64 -15.68 4.78 -1.20
CA VAL A 64 -17.02 4.60 -1.79
C VAL A 64 -17.50 5.81 -2.61
N THR A 65 -17.19 7.05 -2.21
CA THR A 65 -17.85 8.27 -2.71
C THR A 65 -17.76 8.44 -4.22
N GLN A 66 -16.60 8.16 -4.84
CA GLN A 66 -16.46 8.30 -6.30
C GLN A 66 -17.31 7.28 -7.07
N ARG A 67 -17.60 6.11 -6.51
CA ARG A 67 -18.46 5.08 -7.12
C ARG A 67 -19.94 5.31 -6.79
N ASP A 68 -20.22 5.62 -5.52
CA ASP A 68 -21.57 5.81 -4.99
C ASP A 68 -21.55 6.92 -3.93
N PRO A 69 -21.83 8.17 -4.32
CA PRO A 69 -21.84 9.29 -3.39
C PRO A 69 -22.98 9.23 -2.35
N THR A 70 -23.91 8.29 -2.51
CA THR A 70 -25.01 8.08 -1.55
C THR A 70 -24.71 6.99 -0.51
N SER A 71 -23.55 6.34 -0.64
CA SER A 71 -23.14 5.24 0.23
C SER A 71 -23.10 5.66 1.70
N PRO A 72 -23.66 4.82 2.62
CA PRO A 72 -23.59 5.07 4.06
C PRO A 72 -22.17 4.89 4.64
N TYR A 73 -21.22 4.44 3.84
CA TYR A 73 -19.82 4.18 4.24
C TYR A 73 -18.87 5.29 3.82
N SER A 74 -19.36 6.48 3.45
CA SER A 74 -18.52 7.62 3.08
C SER A 74 -17.80 8.20 4.31
N PHE A 75 -16.69 8.92 4.05
CA PHE A 75 -15.98 9.65 5.10
C PHE A 75 -16.87 10.68 5.82
N LEU A 76 -17.80 11.29 5.11
CA LEU A 76 -18.79 12.20 5.72
C LEU A 76 -19.75 11.47 6.68
N CYS A 77 -20.22 10.28 6.31
CA CYS A 77 -21.06 9.46 7.19
C CYS A 77 -20.32 9.03 8.46
N TYR A 78 -19.05 8.63 8.32
CA TYR A 78 -18.15 8.35 9.43
C TYR A 78 -18.00 9.57 10.37
N LEU A 79 -17.70 10.75 9.82
CA LEU A 79 -17.59 11.98 10.63
C LEU A 79 -18.90 12.31 11.37
N LYS A 80 -20.06 12.10 10.72
CA LYS A 80 -21.37 12.30 11.33
C LYS A 80 -21.59 11.34 12.49
N GLU A 81 -21.32 10.07 12.31
CA GLU A 81 -21.45 9.04 13.35
C GLU A 81 -20.53 9.32 14.55
N ARG A 82 -19.30 9.77 14.27
CA ARG A 82 -18.34 10.19 15.31
C ARG A 82 -18.65 11.54 15.96
N GLY A 83 -19.71 12.24 15.54
CA GLY A 83 -20.06 13.57 16.06
C GLY A 83 -19.08 14.68 15.70
N ARG A 84 -18.21 14.48 14.69
CA ARG A 84 -17.12 15.39 14.31
C ARG A 84 -17.39 16.20 13.03
N LEU A 85 -18.48 15.92 12.30
CA LEU A 85 -18.75 16.53 10.99
C LEU A 85 -18.71 18.08 11.02
N SER A 86 -19.41 18.72 11.96
CA SER A 86 -19.44 20.18 12.03
C SER A 86 -18.05 20.78 12.35
N ALA A 87 -17.30 20.14 13.24
CA ALA A 87 -15.93 20.57 13.56
C ALA A 87 -14.98 20.42 12.34
N PHE A 88 -15.09 19.30 11.63
CA PHE A 88 -14.31 19.06 10.42
C PHE A 88 -14.61 20.10 9.32
N LEU A 89 -15.90 20.45 9.10
CA LEU A 89 -16.27 21.48 8.14
C LEU A 89 -15.69 22.86 8.49
N ASN A 90 -15.52 23.15 9.78
CA ASN A 90 -14.92 24.40 10.23
C ASN A 90 -13.40 24.47 9.99
N LEU A 91 -12.71 23.31 9.83
CA LEU A 91 -11.30 23.28 9.45
C LEU A 91 -11.07 23.79 8.02
N ARG A 92 -12.06 23.62 7.13
CA ARG A 92 -11.96 23.96 5.70
C ARG A 92 -10.83 23.24 4.97
N GLU A 93 -10.51 22.03 5.42
CA GLU A 93 -9.44 21.20 4.86
C GLU A 93 -10.02 20.07 4.02
N PHE A 94 -9.37 19.77 2.88
CA PHE A 94 -9.72 18.62 2.05
C PHE A 94 -8.92 17.38 2.44
N ASN A 95 -7.76 17.54 3.05
CA ASN A 95 -6.83 16.48 3.36
C ASN A 95 -6.87 16.20 4.87
N PRO A 96 -7.61 15.17 5.32
CA PRO A 96 -7.67 14.81 6.74
C PRO A 96 -6.31 14.34 7.24
N THR A 97 -6.11 14.31 8.56
CA THR A 97 -4.94 13.68 9.12
C THR A 97 -4.92 12.19 8.76
N ARG A 98 -3.72 11.63 8.60
CA ARG A 98 -3.56 10.18 8.31
C ARG A 98 -4.16 9.33 9.43
N ARG A 99 -4.07 9.79 10.68
CA ARG A 99 -4.70 9.14 11.84
C ARG A 99 -6.22 9.10 11.73
N GLU A 100 -6.86 10.20 11.33
CA GLU A 100 -8.30 10.24 11.15
C GLU A 100 -8.77 9.39 9.98
N PHE A 101 -8.00 9.40 8.88
CA PHE A 101 -8.31 8.53 7.75
C PHE A 101 -8.13 7.05 8.09
N HIS A 102 -7.12 6.68 8.90
CA HIS A 102 -6.98 5.34 9.44
C HIS A 102 -8.18 4.94 10.33
N ASP A 103 -8.68 5.84 11.19
CA ASP A 103 -9.88 5.58 12.01
C ASP A 103 -11.13 5.37 11.14
N TYR A 104 -11.26 6.14 10.04
CA TYR A 104 -12.29 5.91 9.03
C TYR A 104 -12.18 4.50 8.39
N LEU A 105 -10.99 4.09 7.97
CA LEU A 105 -10.78 2.76 7.41
C LEU A 105 -11.09 1.66 8.41
N ALA A 106 -10.72 1.84 9.68
CA ALA A 106 -11.03 0.90 10.75
C ALA A 106 -12.54 0.83 11.05
N TRP A 107 -13.23 1.97 10.97
CA TRP A 107 -14.69 2.04 11.06
C TRP A 107 -15.37 1.27 9.91
N CYS A 108 -14.92 1.45 8.67
CA CYS A 108 -15.36 0.66 7.52
C CYS A 108 -15.13 -0.84 7.73
N ALA A 109 -13.94 -1.23 8.23
CA ALA A 109 -13.62 -2.63 8.50
C ALA A 109 -14.55 -3.24 9.57
N GLY A 110 -15.02 -2.45 10.53
CA GLY A 110 -16.04 -2.86 11.49
C GLY A 110 -17.36 -3.24 10.84
N HIS A 111 -17.80 -2.53 9.81
CA HIS A 111 -19.05 -2.84 9.09
C HIS A 111 -18.99 -4.13 8.27
N VAL A 112 -17.83 -4.57 7.85
CA VAL A 112 -17.63 -5.82 7.11
C VAL A 112 -17.06 -6.96 7.96
N ALA A 113 -16.96 -6.80 9.28
CA ALA A 113 -16.31 -7.74 10.20
C ALA A 113 -16.87 -9.17 10.11
N GLY A 114 -18.18 -9.33 9.85
CA GLY A 114 -18.82 -10.64 9.65
C GLY A 114 -18.29 -11.43 8.45
N HIS A 115 -17.57 -10.77 7.54
CA HIS A 115 -17.01 -11.35 6.33
C HIS A 115 -15.47 -11.43 6.34
N VAL A 116 -14.83 -11.24 7.51
CA VAL A 116 -13.37 -11.21 7.65
C VAL A 116 -12.90 -12.27 8.63
N ASP A 117 -11.88 -13.01 8.23
CA ASP A 117 -11.07 -13.86 9.12
C ASP A 117 -9.73 -13.17 9.36
N TYR A 118 -9.54 -12.66 10.57
CA TYR A 118 -8.24 -12.18 11.05
C TYR A 118 -7.36 -13.34 11.51
N ASP A 119 -6.07 -13.11 11.74
CA ASP A 119 -5.07 -14.14 12.04
C ASP A 119 -5.06 -15.29 11.01
N ALA A 120 -5.43 -14.97 9.76
CA ALA A 120 -5.60 -15.91 8.68
C ALA A 120 -4.54 -15.67 7.58
N GLN A 121 -3.38 -16.31 7.72
CA GLN A 121 -2.28 -16.19 6.77
C GLN A 121 -2.46 -17.15 5.60
N VAL A 122 -2.60 -16.63 4.38
CA VAL A 122 -2.57 -17.44 3.16
C VAL A 122 -1.13 -17.89 2.89
N LEU A 123 -0.96 -19.21 2.73
CA LEU A 123 0.32 -19.88 2.50
C LEU A 123 0.53 -20.24 1.03
N GLY A 124 -0.55 -20.43 0.27
CA GLY A 124 -0.49 -20.80 -1.13
C GLY A 124 -1.88 -20.93 -1.74
N ILE A 125 -1.92 -20.93 -3.06
CA ILE A 125 -3.11 -21.02 -3.89
C ILE A 125 -2.84 -22.06 -4.97
N ASP A 126 -3.77 -22.99 -5.15
CA ASP A 126 -3.69 -24.08 -6.11
C ASP A 126 -5.03 -24.29 -6.83
N LEU A 127 -5.07 -25.13 -7.80
CA LEU A 127 -6.31 -25.62 -8.38
C LEU A 127 -7.08 -26.46 -7.34
N ALA A 128 -8.37 -26.20 -7.20
CA ALA A 128 -9.21 -27.07 -6.40
C ALA A 128 -9.40 -28.43 -7.11
N PRO A 129 -9.50 -29.54 -6.35
CA PRO A 129 -9.93 -30.81 -6.92
C PRO A 129 -11.27 -30.64 -7.68
N SER A 130 -11.39 -31.32 -8.81
CA SER A 130 -12.64 -31.33 -9.58
C SER A 130 -13.81 -31.79 -8.70
N SER A 131 -14.88 -31.02 -8.67
CA SER A 131 -16.10 -31.38 -7.95
C SER A 131 -17.30 -31.16 -8.87
N ASP A 132 -18.40 -31.89 -8.63
CA ASP A 132 -19.64 -31.75 -9.38
C ASP A 132 -20.23 -30.32 -9.36
N ARG A 133 -19.78 -29.49 -8.38
CA ARG A 133 -20.25 -28.11 -8.19
C ARG A 133 -19.43 -27.03 -8.90
N ALA A 134 -18.21 -27.33 -9.31
CA ALA A 134 -17.31 -26.33 -9.88
C ALA A 134 -16.76 -26.73 -11.26
N GLY A 135 -16.84 -28.01 -11.63
CA GLY A 135 -16.19 -28.52 -12.82
C GLY A 135 -14.65 -28.45 -12.77
N PRO A 136 -13.95 -28.96 -13.79
CA PRO A 136 -12.51 -28.84 -13.89
C PRO A 136 -12.08 -27.38 -14.03
N GLY A 137 -11.10 -26.91 -13.20
CA GLY A 137 -10.63 -25.54 -13.25
C GLY A 137 -11.63 -24.47 -12.81
N GLY A 138 -12.81 -24.85 -12.28
CA GLY A 138 -13.88 -23.93 -11.88
C GLY A 138 -13.71 -23.32 -10.48
N ALA A 139 -12.74 -23.80 -9.70
CA ALA A 139 -12.45 -23.28 -8.37
C ALA A 139 -10.95 -23.36 -8.05
N LEU A 140 -10.53 -22.52 -7.12
CA LEU A 140 -9.20 -22.45 -6.54
C LEU A 140 -9.22 -22.94 -5.10
N SER A 141 -8.13 -23.56 -4.66
CA SER A 141 -7.89 -24.02 -3.29
C SER A 141 -6.91 -23.06 -2.61
N VAL A 142 -7.34 -22.40 -1.56
CA VAL A 142 -6.54 -21.46 -0.78
C VAL A 142 -6.11 -22.12 0.52
N LYS A 143 -4.81 -22.31 0.71
CA LYS A 143 -4.22 -22.87 1.94
C LYS A 143 -4.01 -21.77 2.95
N VAL A 144 -4.66 -21.88 4.10
CA VAL A 144 -4.70 -20.82 5.13
C VAL A 144 -4.21 -21.37 6.46
N ARG A 145 -3.32 -20.63 7.13
CA ARG A 145 -2.87 -20.89 8.50
C ARG A 145 -3.54 -19.89 9.45
N SER A 146 -4.16 -20.42 10.50
CA SER A 146 -4.73 -19.65 11.62
C SER A 146 -4.18 -20.23 12.93
N GLY A 147 -3.24 -19.53 13.58
CA GLY A 147 -2.48 -20.07 14.70
C GLY A 147 -1.72 -21.34 14.29
N SER A 148 -1.97 -22.46 14.98
CA SER A 148 -1.37 -23.78 14.67
C SER A 148 -2.13 -24.59 13.62
N TYR A 149 -3.32 -24.14 13.21
CA TYR A 149 -4.16 -24.89 12.27
C TYR A 149 -3.90 -24.45 10.83
N VAL A 150 -3.85 -25.45 9.93
CA VAL A 150 -3.83 -25.22 8.48
C VAL A 150 -5.08 -25.84 7.89
N ARG A 151 -5.82 -25.05 7.12
CA ARG A 151 -7.04 -25.47 6.42
C ARG A 151 -6.99 -25.08 4.96
N GLN A 152 -7.83 -25.74 4.15
CA GLN A 152 -8.09 -25.35 2.76
C GLN A 152 -9.49 -24.78 2.66
N ILE A 153 -9.61 -23.69 1.90
CA ILE A 153 -10.86 -23.01 1.57
C ILE A 153 -10.93 -22.94 0.04
N HIS A 154 -12.10 -23.20 -0.52
CA HIS A 154 -12.28 -23.18 -1.96
C HIS A 154 -13.07 -21.95 -2.38
N ALA A 155 -12.69 -21.35 -3.51
CA ALA A 155 -13.37 -20.22 -4.10
C ALA A 155 -13.40 -20.27 -5.63
N ARG A 156 -14.49 -19.74 -6.22
CA ARG A 156 -14.61 -19.53 -7.66
C ARG A 156 -13.72 -18.37 -8.15
N ASN A 157 -13.51 -17.40 -7.29
CA ASN A 157 -12.68 -16.23 -7.59
C ASN A 157 -11.83 -15.88 -6.38
N ILE A 158 -10.66 -15.29 -6.63
CA ILE A 158 -9.82 -14.68 -5.60
C ILE A 158 -9.50 -13.23 -5.97
N SER A 159 -9.39 -12.37 -4.95
CA SER A 159 -8.90 -10.99 -5.09
C SER A 159 -7.64 -10.82 -4.23
N LEU A 160 -6.52 -10.52 -4.88
CA LEU A 160 -5.22 -10.37 -4.25
C LEU A 160 -4.93 -8.88 -3.99
N ALA A 161 -4.92 -8.47 -2.72
CA ALA A 161 -4.52 -7.15 -2.28
C ALA A 161 -3.41 -7.30 -1.22
N LEU A 162 -2.25 -7.80 -1.64
CA LEU A 162 -1.16 -8.24 -0.77
C LEU A 162 -0.39 -7.08 -0.13
N GLY A 163 -0.67 -5.84 -0.56
CA GLY A 163 -0.02 -4.64 -0.07
C GLY A 163 1.44 -4.52 -0.53
N LEU A 164 2.20 -3.78 0.25
CA LEU A 164 3.57 -3.43 -0.04
C LEU A 164 4.51 -3.98 1.03
N LYS A 165 5.76 -4.28 0.64
CA LYS A 165 6.85 -4.62 1.56
C LYS A 165 7.83 -3.46 1.67
N PRO A 166 8.37 -3.16 2.87
CA PRO A 166 9.47 -2.23 3.04
C PRO A 166 10.63 -2.53 2.10
N ARG A 167 11.16 -1.49 1.48
CA ARG A 167 12.36 -1.58 0.65
C ARG A 167 13.56 -1.09 1.46
N MET A 168 14.37 -2.01 1.95
CA MET A 168 15.65 -1.69 2.59
C MET A 168 16.72 -1.45 1.52
N PRO A 169 17.71 -0.55 1.76
CA PRO A 169 18.89 -0.45 0.90
C PRO A 169 19.64 -1.79 0.84
N GLU A 170 20.33 -2.02 -0.26
CA GLU A 170 21.09 -3.25 -0.46
C GLU A 170 22.14 -3.45 0.66
N GLY A 171 22.24 -4.66 1.18
CA GLY A 171 23.16 -5.00 2.27
C GLY A 171 22.77 -4.46 3.65
N ILE A 172 21.68 -3.67 3.77
CA ILE A 172 21.22 -3.12 5.05
C ILE A 172 20.09 -3.99 5.61
N VAL A 173 20.31 -4.55 6.79
CA VAL A 173 19.35 -5.41 7.49
C VAL A 173 18.76 -4.66 8.67
N ALA A 174 17.43 -4.69 8.79
CA ALA A 174 16.73 -4.07 9.91
C ALA A 174 17.02 -4.82 11.23
N ASP A 175 17.26 -4.04 12.29
CA ASP A 175 17.51 -4.55 13.63
C ASP A 175 16.98 -3.58 14.72
N ARG A 176 17.56 -3.65 15.93
CA ARG A 176 17.18 -2.76 17.05
C ARG A 176 17.53 -1.28 16.83
N ARG A 177 18.49 -0.93 15.95
CA ARG A 177 18.94 0.43 15.66
C ARG A 177 18.73 0.85 14.20
N ILE A 178 18.43 -0.10 13.33
CA ILE A 178 18.22 0.10 11.88
C ILE A 178 16.76 -0.25 11.58
N TRP A 179 15.98 0.72 11.15
CA TRP A 179 14.54 0.56 10.92
C TRP A 179 14.13 1.01 9.52
N HIS A 180 13.03 0.47 9.04
CA HIS A 180 12.30 1.11 7.95
C HIS A 180 11.34 2.16 8.52
N SER A 181 11.11 3.26 7.80
CA SER A 181 10.16 4.31 8.23
C SER A 181 8.76 3.77 8.56
N GLY A 182 8.31 2.73 7.85
CA GLY A 182 7.03 2.08 8.12
C GLY A 182 6.86 1.51 9.54
N ASP A 183 7.96 1.33 10.29
CA ASP A 183 7.96 0.85 11.67
C ASP A 183 8.28 1.97 12.70
N LEU A 184 8.42 3.22 12.25
CA LEU A 184 8.99 4.32 13.05
C LEU A 184 8.33 4.45 14.44
N LEU A 185 7.00 4.61 14.50
CA LEU A 185 6.30 4.78 15.78
C LEU A 185 6.45 3.57 16.68
N HIS A 186 6.35 2.36 16.14
CA HIS A 186 6.53 1.12 16.91
C HIS A 186 7.93 0.99 17.49
N ARG A 187 8.95 1.47 16.78
CA ARG A 187 10.34 1.47 17.26
C ARG A 187 10.62 2.57 18.27
N LEU A 188 9.96 3.71 18.13
CA LEU A 188 10.09 4.82 19.08
C LEU A 188 9.26 4.60 20.35
N GLU A 189 8.25 3.74 20.32
CA GLU A 189 7.47 3.35 21.47
C GLU A 189 8.35 2.52 22.43
N GLY A 190 8.46 2.96 23.68
CA GLY A 190 9.32 2.32 24.69
C GLY A 190 10.82 2.54 24.49
N LEU A 191 11.25 3.26 23.45
CA LEU A 191 12.63 3.67 23.27
C LEU A 191 12.92 4.91 24.13
N THR A 192 13.99 4.84 24.92
CA THR A 192 14.57 5.99 25.64
C THR A 192 15.90 6.35 24.98
N PRO A 193 15.90 7.21 23.94
CA PRO A 193 17.13 7.61 23.28
C PRO A 193 18.04 8.37 24.24
N PRO A 194 19.37 8.35 24.06
CA PRO A 194 20.26 9.24 24.77
C PRO A 194 19.90 10.70 24.47
N GLN A 195 20.18 11.60 25.44
CA GLN A 195 19.97 13.03 25.24
C GLN A 195 20.78 13.51 24.02
N GLY A 196 20.15 14.22 23.08
CA GLY A 196 20.81 14.66 21.87
C GLY A 196 21.12 13.50 20.89
N ALA A 197 20.29 12.46 20.88
CA ALA A 197 20.45 11.30 20.00
C ALA A 197 20.63 11.71 18.54
N ARG A 198 21.54 11.02 17.86
CA ARG A 198 21.85 11.23 16.44
C ARG A 198 21.11 10.22 15.60
N TYR A 199 20.32 10.71 14.67
CA TYR A 199 19.56 9.90 13.71
C TYR A 199 20.06 10.14 12.29
N ALA A 200 20.18 9.08 11.49
CA ALA A 200 20.26 9.21 10.04
C ALA A 200 18.92 8.79 9.43
N VAL A 201 18.39 9.59 8.51
CA VAL A 201 17.19 9.29 7.74
C VAL A 201 17.58 9.21 6.27
N ILE A 202 17.43 8.01 5.66
CA ILE A 202 17.79 7.77 4.26
C ILE A 202 16.55 7.93 3.39
N GLY A 203 16.59 8.88 2.47
CA GLY A 203 15.51 9.16 1.51
C GLY A 203 15.22 10.64 1.36
N ALA A 204 14.43 10.99 0.34
CA ALA A 204 14.06 12.37 0.05
C ALA A 204 12.56 12.55 -0.27
N GLY A 205 11.75 11.49 -0.11
CA GLY A 205 10.31 11.54 -0.33
C GLY A 205 9.54 11.94 0.93
N GLN A 206 8.20 11.90 0.83
CA GLN A 206 7.26 12.28 1.89
C GLN A 206 7.60 11.62 3.24
N SER A 207 7.76 10.29 3.27
CA SER A 207 8.06 9.57 4.51
C SER A 207 9.39 10.00 5.14
N ALA A 208 10.37 10.43 4.33
CA ALA A 208 11.64 10.94 4.84
C ALA A 208 11.45 12.31 5.48
N ALA A 209 10.75 13.23 4.81
CA ALA A 209 10.45 14.57 5.32
C ALA A 209 9.65 14.50 6.63
N GLU A 210 8.60 13.70 6.68
CA GLU A 210 7.78 13.48 7.87
C GLU A 210 8.59 12.86 9.03
N THR A 211 9.43 11.86 8.72
CA THR A 211 10.33 11.24 9.74
C THR A 211 11.28 12.26 10.32
N VAL A 212 11.93 13.08 9.48
CA VAL A 212 12.84 14.15 9.94
C VAL A 212 12.10 15.13 10.82
N MET A 213 10.93 15.63 10.38
CA MET A 213 10.12 16.58 11.16
C MET A 213 9.72 15.98 12.51
N HIS A 214 9.23 14.74 12.51
CA HIS A 214 8.81 14.06 13.73
C HIS A 214 9.95 13.92 14.74
N LEU A 215 11.14 13.52 14.30
CA LEU A 215 12.31 13.38 15.19
C LEU A 215 12.74 14.72 15.78
N LEU A 216 12.77 15.80 14.98
CA LEU A 216 13.10 17.16 15.44
C LEU A 216 12.07 17.71 16.43
N THR A 217 10.78 17.38 16.25
CA THR A 217 9.70 17.83 17.13
C THR A 217 9.66 17.02 18.43
N ARG A 218 9.87 15.71 18.34
CA ARG A 218 9.84 14.80 19.49
C ARG A 218 10.99 15.06 20.49
N ASP A 219 12.19 15.33 19.98
CA ASP A 219 13.37 15.61 20.79
C ASP A 219 14.02 16.94 20.36
N PRO A 220 13.84 18.02 21.15
CA PRO A 220 14.44 19.33 20.85
C PRO A 220 15.97 19.34 20.80
N GLN A 221 16.64 18.29 21.25
CA GLN A 221 18.09 18.16 21.24
C GLN A 221 18.60 17.16 20.20
N ALA A 222 17.71 16.42 19.53
CA ALA A 222 18.09 15.46 18.49
C ALA A 222 18.92 16.11 17.39
N GLN A 223 19.88 15.34 16.88
CA GLN A 223 20.64 15.66 15.67
C GLN A 223 20.14 14.73 14.55
N VAL A 224 19.63 15.29 13.46
CA VAL A 224 19.06 14.50 12.36
C VAL A 224 19.85 14.74 11.09
N HIS A 225 20.47 13.68 10.56
CA HIS A 225 21.16 13.66 9.27
C HIS A 225 20.22 13.12 8.20
N ALA A 226 19.70 13.99 7.33
CA ALA A 226 18.88 13.60 6.20
C ALA A 226 19.80 13.28 4.99
N VAL A 227 20.01 11.99 4.74
CA VAL A 227 20.90 11.50 3.67
C VAL A 227 20.08 11.28 2.42
N MET A 228 20.43 11.99 1.35
CA MET A 228 19.63 12.01 0.13
C MET A 228 20.48 12.12 -1.15
N THR A 229 20.03 11.44 -2.19
CA THR A 229 20.67 11.50 -3.51
C THR A 229 20.39 12.80 -4.27
N PRO A 230 19.21 13.44 -4.17
CA PRO A 230 19.00 14.77 -4.75
C PRO A 230 19.66 15.86 -3.92
N PHE A 231 19.66 17.09 -4.45
CA PHE A 231 20.21 18.26 -3.74
C PHE A 231 19.35 18.70 -2.54
N GLY A 232 18.10 18.29 -2.46
CA GLY A 232 17.16 18.60 -1.38
C GLY A 232 15.87 17.81 -1.52
N PHE A 233 14.91 18.06 -0.64
CA PHE A 233 13.55 17.58 -0.82
C PHE A 233 12.93 18.26 -2.05
N LEU A 234 12.43 17.45 -2.98
CA LEU A 234 11.77 17.93 -4.20
C LEU A 234 10.25 17.94 -3.95
N PRO A 235 9.52 18.99 -4.41
CA PRO A 235 8.09 19.03 -4.27
C PRO A 235 7.40 18.02 -5.20
N ALA A 236 6.28 17.45 -4.73
CA ALA A 236 5.37 16.71 -5.58
C ALA A 236 4.75 17.66 -6.62
N ASP A 237 4.57 17.19 -7.86
CA ASP A 237 3.80 17.91 -8.85
C ASP A 237 2.31 17.57 -8.64
N ASP A 238 1.60 18.47 -7.99
CA ASP A 238 0.17 18.39 -7.67
C ASP A 238 -0.67 19.42 -8.49
N SER A 239 -0.09 19.94 -9.59
CA SER A 239 -0.82 20.82 -10.49
C SER A 239 -2.08 20.14 -11.06
N ALA A 240 -3.16 20.89 -11.23
CA ALA A 240 -4.47 20.37 -11.59
C ALA A 240 -4.45 19.47 -12.84
N PHE A 241 -3.77 19.89 -13.91
CA PHE A 241 -3.66 19.10 -15.14
C PHE A 241 -2.82 17.83 -14.99
N VAL A 242 -1.77 17.86 -14.17
CA VAL A 242 -0.95 16.67 -13.91
C VAL A 242 -1.69 15.69 -13.01
N ASN A 243 -2.49 16.19 -12.07
CA ASN A 243 -3.32 15.37 -11.20
C ASN A 243 -4.44 14.60 -11.93
N GLU A 244 -4.82 15.00 -13.15
CA GLU A 244 -5.73 14.22 -13.99
C GLU A 244 -5.19 12.80 -14.32
N ILE A 245 -3.87 12.57 -14.18
CA ILE A 245 -3.29 11.21 -14.31
C ILE A 245 -3.87 10.23 -13.28
N PHE A 246 -4.44 10.74 -12.20
CA PHE A 246 -5.08 9.95 -11.13
C PHE A 246 -6.60 9.81 -11.34
N ASP A 247 -7.16 10.34 -12.41
CA ASP A 247 -8.59 10.22 -12.69
C ASP A 247 -8.92 8.86 -13.35
N THR A 248 -10.18 8.48 -13.27
CA THR A 248 -10.64 7.19 -13.78
C THR A 248 -10.46 7.05 -15.29
N GLU A 249 -10.73 8.13 -16.03
CA GLU A 249 -10.60 8.17 -17.50
C GLU A 249 -9.14 7.98 -17.94
N SER A 250 -8.20 8.42 -17.13
CA SER A 250 -6.77 8.24 -17.38
C SER A 250 -6.34 6.77 -17.32
N VAL A 251 -7.03 5.94 -16.53
CA VAL A 251 -6.79 4.49 -16.49
C VAL A 251 -7.13 3.85 -17.84
N ASP A 252 -8.26 4.24 -18.46
CA ASP A 252 -8.66 3.72 -19.77
C ASP A 252 -7.68 4.12 -20.87
N ALA A 253 -7.29 5.40 -20.88
CA ALA A 253 -6.31 5.90 -21.82
C ALA A 253 -4.95 5.19 -21.65
N PHE A 254 -4.49 5.02 -20.42
CA PHE A 254 -3.24 4.33 -20.10
C PHE A 254 -3.30 2.85 -20.51
N PHE A 255 -4.40 2.16 -20.19
CA PHE A 255 -4.59 0.75 -20.54
C PHE A 255 -4.57 0.51 -22.07
N ALA A 256 -5.05 1.47 -22.86
CA ALA A 256 -5.04 1.40 -24.32
C ALA A 256 -3.67 1.68 -24.95
N MET A 257 -2.69 2.25 -24.21
CA MET A 257 -1.35 2.57 -24.73
C MET A 257 -0.53 1.31 -25.02
N SER A 258 0.46 1.43 -25.92
CA SER A 258 1.50 0.42 -26.07
C SER A 258 2.38 0.32 -24.82
N GLN A 259 3.04 -0.82 -24.64
CA GLN A 259 3.93 -1.04 -23.48
C GLN A 259 5.04 0.02 -23.39
N ASP A 260 5.65 0.39 -24.51
CA ASP A 260 6.71 1.41 -24.55
C ASP A 260 6.20 2.78 -24.14
N LEU A 261 5.01 3.17 -24.59
CA LEU A 261 4.40 4.44 -24.22
C LEU A 261 4.03 4.48 -22.73
N ARG A 262 3.49 3.37 -22.19
CA ARG A 262 3.22 3.25 -20.74
C ARG A 262 4.49 3.45 -19.91
N ALA A 263 5.60 2.80 -20.31
CA ALA A 263 6.88 2.94 -19.63
C ALA A 263 7.38 4.40 -19.64
N GLN A 264 7.26 5.10 -20.78
CA GLN A 264 7.62 6.51 -20.90
C GLN A 264 6.75 7.42 -20.02
N VAL A 265 5.43 7.16 -19.95
CA VAL A 265 4.50 7.92 -19.10
C VAL A 265 4.85 7.70 -17.62
N LEU A 266 5.08 6.46 -17.19
CA LEU A 266 5.45 6.15 -15.80
C LEU A 266 6.77 6.80 -15.40
N ASP A 267 7.79 6.76 -16.25
CA ASP A 267 9.08 7.39 -16.00
C ASP A 267 8.97 8.92 -15.90
N ARG A 268 8.27 9.53 -16.86
CA ARG A 268 8.10 10.99 -16.93
C ARG A 268 7.32 11.56 -15.73
N HIS A 269 6.34 10.83 -15.25
CA HIS A 269 5.46 11.27 -14.16
C HIS A 269 5.77 10.61 -12.82
N ALA A 270 6.92 9.97 -12.68
CA ALA A 270 7.34 9.35 -11.41
C ALA A 270 7.38 10.38 -10.26
N ASN A 271 7.72 11.64 -10.55
CA ASN A 271 7.79 12.74 -9.58
C ASN A 271 6.42 13.28 -9.11
N THR A 272 5.30 12.76 -9.59
CA THR A 272 3.98 13.06 -9.02
C THR A 272 3.76 12.33 -7.70
N ASN A 273 4.47 11.22 -7.46
CA ASN A 273 4.25 10.36 -6.30
C ASN A 273 5.53 9.79 -5.69
N TYR A 274 6.60 9.59 -6.46
CA TYR A 274 7.80 8.89 -6.00
C TYR A 274 8.98 9.81 -5.78
N GLY A 275 9.61 9.73 -4.59
CA GLY A 275 10.81 10.48 -4.26
C GLY A 275 10.61 11.98 -4.03
N VAL A 276 9.38 12.41 -3.84
CA VAL A 276 8.94 13.80 -3.64
C VAL A 276 8.19 13.96 -2.32
N ALA A 277 8.01 15.19 -1.87
CA ALA A 277 7.28 15.51 -0.65
C ALA A 277 6.34 16.69 -0.88
N ASP A 278 5.31 16.82 -0.04
CA ASP A 278 4.39 17.95 -0.10
C ASP A 278 5.13 19.26 0.12
N PRO A 279 4.80 20.32 -0.64
CA PRO A 279 5.40 21.64 -0.45
C PRO A 279 5.29 22.16 0.99
N GLU A 280 4.21 21.84 1.69
CA GLU A 280 3.95 22.28 3.06
C GLU A 280 4.96 21.69 4.06
N ILE A 281 5.23 20.38 4.01
CA ILE A 281 6.23 19.75 4.91
C ILE A 281 7.63 20.25 4.58
N ILE A 282 7.96 20.47 3.29
CA ILE A 282 9.24 21.05 2.87
C ILE A 282 9.40 22.44 3.47
N ALA A 283 8.37 23.30 3.36
CA ALA A 283 8.38 24.63 3.91
C ALA A 283 8.46 24.62 5.45
N ALA A 284 7.79 23.68 6.11
CA ALA A 284 7.85 23.51 7.56
C ALA A 284 9.27 23.12 8.01
N LEU A 285 9.91 22.14 7.37
CA LEU A 285 11.31 21.76 7.63
C LEU A 285 12.27 22.93 7.44
N TYR A 286 12.08 23.71 6.39
CA TYR A 286 12.90 24.88 6.14
C TYR A 286 12.74 25.95 7.24
N ARG A 287 11.50 26.20 7.70
CA ARG A 287 11.22 27.10 8.82
C ARG A 287 11.90 26.65 10.12
N GLU A 288 11.86 25.35 10.45
CA GLU A 288 12.56 24.81 11.64
C GLU A 288 14.07 24.97 11.51
N THR A 289 14.64 24.66 10.35
CA THR A 289 16.07 24.87 10.08
C THR A 289 16.47 26.34 10.24
N TYR A 290 15.63 27.29 9.78
CA TYR A 290 15.89 28.71 9.91
C TYR A 290 15.81 29.19 11.36
N LYS A 291 14.81 28.73 12.13
CA LYS A 291 14.71 29.01 13.59
C LYS A 291 15.96 28.55 14.33
N ASP A 292 16.45 27.37 14.02
CA ASP A 292 17.68 26.84 14.64
C ASP A 292 18.88 27.70 14.32
N ARG A 293 19.05 28.16 13.06
CA ARG A 293 20.14 29.08 12.69
C ARG A 293 20.07 30.41 13.46
N VAL A 294 18.87 30.99 13.60
CA VAL A 294 18.67 32.21 14.40
C VAL A 294 19.04 31.99 15.85
N ALA A 295 18.77 30.79 16.39
CA ALA A 295 19.14 30.41 17.77
C ALA A 295 20.59 29.94 17.92
N GLY A 296 21.42 30.04 16.88
CA GLY A 296 22.82 29.64 16.91
C GLY A 296 23.06 28.14 17.03
N ARG A 297 22.09 27.31 16.63
CA ARG A 297 22.16 25.84 16.65
C ARG A 297 21.87 25.23 15.28
N GLN A 298 22.26 23.99 15.11
CA GLN A 298 21.98 23.21 13.89
C GLN A 298 21.62 21.80 14.30
N ARG A 299 20.33 21.45 14.19
CA ARG A 299 19.82 20.09 14.49
C ARG A 299 19.60 19.26 13.24
N LEU A 300 19.28 19.88 12.12
CA LEU A 300 19.12 19.23 10.83
C LEU A 300 20.39 19.40 9.97
N HIS A 301 20.96 18.28 9.54
CA HIS A 301 22.09 18.18 8.62
C HIS A 301 21.61 17.56 7.32
N LEU A 302 21.70 18.31 6.22
CA LEU A 302 21.35 17.80 4.89
C LEU A 302 22.59 17.21 4.21
N GLU A 303 22.66 15.89 4.18
CA GLU A 303 23.70 15.12 3.47
C GLU A 303 23.28 14.93 2.01
N ARG A 304 23.45 16.00 1.23
CA ARG A 304 23.00 16.13 -0.16
C ARG A 304 23.90 15.34 -1.10
N LEU A 305 23.36 14.92 -2.24
CA LEU A 305 24.11 14.18 -3.26
C LEU A 305 24.89 13.01 -2.63
N THR A 306 24.24 12.27 -1.73
CA THR A 306 24.90 11.29 -0.88
C THR A 306 24.09 10.01 -0.82
N ARG A 307 24.76 8.85 -0.87
CA ARG A 307 24.16 7.52 -0.72
C ARG A 307 24.72 6.81 0.50
N LEU A 308 23.88 6.04 1.18
CA LEU A 308 24.31 5.04 2.14
C LEU A 308 24.88 3.83 1.38
N VAL A 309 26.10 3.43 1.73
CA VAL A 309 26.76 2.26 1.14
C VAL A 309 26.80 1.11 2.14
N HIS A 310 27.09 1.42 3.40
CA HIS A 310 27.21 0.41 4.44
C HIS A 310 26.80 0.98 5.80
N ALA A 311 26.32 0.11 6.68
CA ALA A 311 26.06 0.41 8.10
C ALA A 311 26.57 -0.73 8.95
N ALA A 312 27.37 -0.39 9.97
CA ALA A 312 27.92 -1.35 10.92
C ALA A 312 27.73 -0.86 12.35
N HIS A 313 27.56 -1.78 13.30
CA HIS A 313 27.60 -1.45 14.71
C HIS A 313 29.04 -1.13 15.15
N ASP A 314 29.22 -0.02 15.88
CA ASP A 314 30.53 0.39 16.39
C ASP A 314 30.69 0.17 17.93
N GLY A 315 29.75 -0.57 18.51
CA GLY A 315 29.68 -0.86 19.95
C GLY A 315 28.76 0.08 20.71
N THR A 316 28.73 1.37 20.40
CA THR A 316 27.89 2.38 21.07
C THR A 316 26.71 2.84 20.20
N GLY A 317 26.88 2.80 18.89
CA GLY A 317 25.91 3.23 17.88
C GLY A 317 26.10 2.52 16.56
N LEU A 318 26.05 3.28 15.49
CA LEU A 318 26.25 2.84 14.11
C LEU A 318 27.30 3.72 13.44
N ALA A 319 28.24 3.10 12.72
CA ALA A 319 29.12 3.74 11.76
C ALA A 319 28.55 3.54 10.35
N LEU A 320 28.12 4.62 9.72
CA LEU A 320 27.59 4.63 8.37
C LEU A 320 28.69 5.00 7.39
N THR A 321 28.84 4.23 6.31
CA THR A 321 29.69 4.61 5.16
C THR A 321 28.79 5.30 4.14
N LEU A 322 29.05 6.57 3.91
CA LEU A 322 28.37 7.41 2.93
C LEU A 322 29.26 7.64 1.73
N SER A 323 28.68 7.69 0.53
CA SER A 323 29.37 7.92 -0.73
C SER A 323 28.72 9.06 -1.51
N ASP A 324 29.51 9.79 -2.26
CA ASP A 324 29.02 10.69 -3.29
C ASP A 324 28.36 9.91 -4.45
N PRO A 325 27.67 10.57 -5.41
CA PRO A 325 26.99 9.89 -6.51
C PRO A 325 27.93 9.13 -7.44
N THR A 326 29.20 9.54 -7.53
CA THR A 326 30.21 8.89 -8.41
C THR A 326 30.77 7.61 -7.78
N GLY A 327 30.62 7.45 -6.46
CA GLY A 327 31.26 6.36 -5.70
C GLY A 327 32.75 6.57 -5.44
N ALA A 328 33.32 7.71 -5.82
CA ALA A 328 34.75 7.96 -5.70
C ALA A 328 35.16 8.41 -4.29
N GLN A 329 34.26 9.06 -3.57
CA GLN A 329 34.53 9.57 -2.22
C GLN A 329 33.65 8.87 -1.20
N HIS A 330 34.30 8.33 -0.16
CA HIS A 330 33.63 7.75 0.99
C HIS A 330 33.93 8.53 2.26
N ARG A 331 32.94 8.66 3.13
CA ARG A 331 33.11 9.23 4.46
C ARG A 331 32.31 8.46 5.49
N SER A 332 32.75 8.50 6.73
CA SER A 332 32.06 7.89 7.85
C SER A 332 31.16 8.90 8.55
N LEU A 333 29.98 8.45 8.99
CA LEU A 333 29.05 9.18 9.83
C LEU A 333 28.63 8.30 10.99
N GLY A 334 28.90 8.73 12.23
CA GLY A 334 28.48 8.03 13.43
C GLY A 334 27.09 8.51 13.87
N VAL A 335 26.16 7.58 14.09
CA VAL A 335 24.80 7.87 14.56
C VAL A 335 24.33 6.83 15.58
N ASP A 336 23.26 7.15 16.33
CA ASP A 336 22.67 6.20 17.28
C ASP A 336 21.63 5.30 16.61
N TYR A 337 20.90 5.84 15.62
CA TYR A 337 19.82 5.15 14.90
C TYR A 337 19.81 5.49 13.40
N LEU A 338 19.40 4.52 12.61
CA LEU A 338 19.23 4.63 11.16
C LEU A 338 17.78 4.34 10.78
N VAL A 339 17.12 5.30 10.10
CA VAL A 339 15.77 5.14 9.56
C VAL A 339 15.84 5.14 8.03
N CYS A 340 15.46 4.03 7.42
CA CYS A 340 15.39 3.89 5.98
C CYS A 340 14.00 4.29 5.47
N ALA A 341 13.85 5.52 5.00
CA ALA A 341 12.65 6.03 4.35
C ALA A 341 12.76 5.86 2.82
N THR A 342 13.07 4.63 2.41
CA THR A 342 13.43 4.25 1.06
C THR A 342 12.28 3.66 0.25
N GLY A 343 11.05 3.87 0.76
CA GLY A 343 9.80 3.46 0.11
C GLY A 343 9.54 1.96 0.20
N TYR A 344 8.71 1.48 -0.69
CA TYR A 344 8.15 0.14 -0.65
C TYR A 344 8.26 -0.52 -2.02
N ARG A 345 8.04 -1.82 -2.07
CA ARG A 345 7.88 -2.61 -3.29
C ARG A 345 6.63 -3.48 -3.21
N PRO A 346 5.93 -3.73 -4.31
CA PRO A 346 4.83 -4.67 -4.36
C PRO A 346 5.24 -6.07 -3.88
N VAL A 347 4.28 -6.81 -3.36
CA VAL A 347 4.40 -8.25 -3.14
C VAL A 347 3.96 -8.95 -4.41
N ALA A 348 4.86 -9.70 -5.04
CA ALA A 348 4.55 -10.45 -6.25
C ALA A 348 3.45 -11.49 -5.97
N PRO A 349 2.28 -11.39 -6.63
CA PRO A 349 1.17 -12.33 -6.42
C PRO A 349 1.53 -13.77 -6.72
N GLU A 350 2.42 -13.98 -7.69
CA GLU A 350 2.89 -15.28 -8.16
C GLU A 350 3.60 -16.09 -7.06
N SER A 351 4.08 -15.40 -6.02
CA SER A 351 4.72 -16.05 -4.86
C SER A 351 3.77 -16.98 -4.09
N LEU A 352 2.45 -16.80 -4.26
CA LEU A 352 1.42 -17.62 -3.64
C LEU A 352 0.91 -18.75 -4.53
N PHE A 353 1.18 -18.72 -5.84
CA PHE A 353 0.64 -19.70 -6.78
C PHE A 353 1.47 -20.97 -6.84
N SER A 354 0.80 -22.13 -6.91
CA SER A 354 1.45 -23.40 -7.26
C SER A 354 1.97 -23.36 -8.70
N ASP A 355 2.92 -24.23 -9.02
CA ASP A 355 3.45 -24.31 -10.39
C ASP A 355 2.36 -24.68 -11.39
N ALA A 356 1.47 -25.62 -11.05
CA ALA A 356 0.33 -26.01 -11.87
C ALA A 356 -0.63 -24.82 -12.15
N LEU A 357 -0.83 -23.92 -11.18
CA LEU A 357 -1.64 -22.73 -11.39
C LEU A 357 -0.90 -21.70 -12.27
N ARG A 358 0.41 -21.50 -12.05
CA ARG A 358 1.24 -20.59 -12.85
C ARG A 358 1.24 -20.95 -14.34
N GLU A 359 1.29 -22.23 -14.68
CA GLU A 359 1.25 -22.71 -16.07
C GLU A 359 -0.04 -22.32 -16.82
N LEU A 360 -1.11 -22.03 -16.08
CA LEU A 360 -2.39 -21.60 -16.65
C LEU A 360 -2.53 -20.08 -16.75
N LEU A 361 -1.59 -19.30 -16.23
CA LEU A 361 -1.62 -17.85 -16.33
C LEU A 361 -0.97 -17.39 -17.64
N ARG A 362 -1.53 -16.38 -18.26
CA ARG A 362 -0.87 -15.66 -19.35
C ARG A 362 0.00 -14.56 -18.76
N THR A 363 1.25 -14.49 -19.21
CA THR A 363 2.24 -13.52 -18.69
C THR A 363 2.80 -12.66 -19.82
N ASP A 364 3.32 -11.50 -19.45
CA ASP A 364 4.11 -10.65 -20.34
C ASP A 364 5.56 -11.20 -20.51
N ALA A 365 6.38 -10.48 -21.28
CA ALA A 365 7.78 -10.85 -21.53
C ALA A 365 8.66 -10.85 -20.26
N GLN A 366 8.22 -10.19 -19.18
CA GLN A 366 8.87 -10.14 -17.88
C GLN A 366 8.34 -11.20 -16.90
N GLY A 367 7.42 -12.06 -17.34
CA GLY A 367 6.80 -13.11 -16.54
C GLY A 367 5.70 -12.60 -15.57
N LYS A 368 5.25 -11.35 -15.69
CA LYS A 368 4.15 -10.82 -14.88
C LYS A 368 2.80 -11.22 -15.48
N PRO A 369 1.78 -11.51 -14.64
CA PRO A 369 0.43 -11.81 -15.12
C PRO A 369 -0.15 -10.71 -15.99
N LEU A 370 -0.68 -11.07 -17.17
CA LEU A 370 -1.43 -10.16 -18.01
C LEU A 370 -2.80 -9.91 -17.39
N LEU A 371 -3.17 -8.64 -17.25
CA LEU A 371 -4.45 -8.23 -16.68
C LEU A 371 -5.38 -7.70 -17.75
N GLY A 372 -6.66 -8.07 -17.65
CA GLY A 372 -7.74 -7.38 -18.32
C GLY A 372 -8.00 -6.01 -17.69
N ARG A 373 -8.75 -5.15 -18.39
CA ARG A 373 -9.11 -3.81 -17.88
C ARG A 373 -9.86 -3.87 -16.54
N ASP A 374 -10.53 -4.98 -16.28
CA ASP A 374 -11.29 -5.29 -15.06
C ASP A 374 -10.41 -5.90 -13.94
N TYR A 375 -9.09 -5.77 -14.04
CA TYR A 375 -8.09 -6.32 -13.08
C TYR A 375 -8.06 -7.85 -12.99
N ARG A 376 -8.80 -8.54 -13.86
CA ARG A 376 -8.80 -10.01 -13.94
C ARG A 376 -7.57 -10.48 -14.69
N VAL A 377 -6.88 -11.50 -14.15
CA VAL A 377 -5.75 -12.17 -14.82
C VAL A 377 -6.26 -12.91 -16.06
N ALA A 378 -5.57 -12.73 -17.17
CA ALA A 378 -5.78 -13.53 -18.37
C ALA A 378 -5.26 -14.96 -18.15
N THR A 379 -6.08 -15.96 -18.43
CA THR A 379 -5.76 -17.36 -18.14
C THR A 379 -5.98 -18.24 -19.37
N ASP A 380 -5.45 -19.46 -19.31
CA ASP A 380 -5.82 -20.54 -20.22
C ASP A 380 -7.33 -20.85 -20.08
N PRO A 381 -8.08 -21.16 -21.16
CA PRO A 381 -9.50 -21.50 -21.06
C PRO A 381 -9.83 -22.67 -20.13
N ARG A 382 -8.87 -23.53 -19.80
CA ARG A 382 -9.03 -24.60 -18.83
C ARG A 382 -9.23 -24.09 -17.40
N LEU A 383 -8.86 -22.85 -17.10
CA LEU A 383 -9.08 -22.21 -15.80
C LEU A 383 -10.23 -21.21 -15.91
N SER A 384 -11.43 -21.61 -15.52
CA SER A 384 -12.61 -20.74 -15.51
C SER A 384 -12.73 -19.96 -14.19
N ALA A 385 -11.99 -20.33 -13.14
CA ALA A 385 -11.88 -19.56 -11.91
C ALA A 385 -11.23 -18.18 -12.17
N GLY A 386 -11.70 -17.15 -11.47
CA GLY A 386 -11.20 -15.78 -11.63
C GLY A 386 -10.09 -15.45 -10.63
N ILE A 387 -9.05 -14.75 -11.10
CA ILE A 387 -8.00 -14.19 -10.27
C ILE A 387 -7.95 -12.69 -10.55
N TYR A 388 -8.12 -11.87 -9.51
CA TYR A 388 -8.07 -10.41 -9.58
C TYR A 388 -6.86 -9.91 -8.80
N ILE A 389 -6.09 -8.98 -9.38
CA ILE A 389 -4.90 -8.40 -8.74
C ILE A 389 -5.14 -6.93 -8.50
N GLN A 390 -4.99 -6.50 -7.23
CA GLN A 390 -5.07 -5.11 -6.82
C GLN A 390 -3.72 -4.69 -6.23
N GLY A 391 -3.11 -3.66 -6.80
CA GLY A 391 -1.85 -3.06 -6.32
C GLY A 391 -0.65 -3.25 -7.23
N ASP A 392 -0.21 -4.46 -7.55
CA ASP A 392 0.90 -4.70 -8.49
C ASP A 392 0.41 -4.70 -9.95
N CYS A 393 -0.24 -3.63 -10.36
CA CYS A 393 -0.78 -3.48 -11.71
C CYS A 393 -0.49 -2.11 -12.36
N GLU A 394 0.53 -1.41 -11.88
CA GLU A 394 0.93 -0.09 -12.36
C GLU A 394 1.32 -0.11 -13.85
N ASN A 395 2.00 -1.17 -14.30
CA ASN A 395 2.38 -1.34 -15.72
C ASN A 395 1.20 -1.46 -16.69
N SER A 396 0.02 -1.81 -16.20
CA SER A 396 -1.20 -1.96 -17.00
C SER A 396 -2.25 -0.88 -16.75
N HIS A 397 -2.37 -0.40 -15.51
CA HIS A 397 -3.43 0.51 -15.07
C HIS A 397 -2.92 1.88 -14.60
N GLY A 398 -1.61 2.17 -14.76
CA GLY A 398 -1.03 3.46 -14.45
C GLY A 398 -0.76 3.69 -12.95
N LEU A 399 -0.33 4.91 -12.64
CA LEU A 399 0.12 5.31 -11.30
C LEU A 399 -0.95 5.15 -10.21
N THR A 400 -2.24 5.17 -10.57
CA THR A 400 -3.36 4.98 -9.64
C THR A 400 -3.44 3.59 -9.03
N ALA A 401 -2.77 2.62 -9.64
CA ALA A 401 -2.87 1.20 -9.26
C ALA A 401 -2.44 0.91 -7.81
N THR A 402 -1.49 1.68 -7.28
CA THR A 402 -0.97 1.53 -5.92
C THR A 402 -1.52 2.57 -4.94
N LEU A 403 -2.34 3.51 -5.41
CA LEU A 403 -2.85 4.63 -4.64
C LEU A 403 -4.29 4.42 -4.16
N LEU A 404 -4.69 5.26 -3.20
CA LEU A 404 -6.07 5.27 -2.68
C LEU A 404 -7.06 5.94 -3.65
N SER A 405 -6.57 6.80 -4.54
CA SER A 405 -7.36 7.73 -5.35
C SER A 405 -8.48 7.08 -6.16
N ASN A 406 -8.30 5.86 -6.64
CA ASN A 406 -9.26 5.13 -7.49
C ASN A 406 -9.82 3.86 -6.85
N LEU A 407 -9.69 3.68 -5.53
CA LEU A 407 -10.14 2.44 -4.88
C LEU A 407 -11.63 2.20 -5.02
N ALA A 408 -12.46 3.23 -4.87
CA ALA A 408 -13.91 3.14 -4.97
C ALA A 408 -14.35 2.66 -6.37
N ILE A 409 -13.78 3.25 -7.42
CA ILE A 409 -14.09 2.89 -8.81
C ILE A 409 -13.59 1.49 -9.14
N ARG A 410 -12.33 1.18 -8.83
CA ARG A 410 -11.74 -0.15 -9.05
C ARG A 410 -12.54 -1.25 -8.35
N ALA A 411 -12.99 -1.00 -7.12
CA ALA A 411 -13.84 -1.93 -6.39
C ALA A 411 -15.16 -2.19 -7.11
N GLY A 412 -15.77 -1.16 -7.70
CA GLY A 412 -16.96 -1.29 -8.55
C GLY A 412 -16.69 -2.13 -9.79
N GLU A 413 -15.63 -1.83 -10.54
CA GLU A 413 -15.23 -2.55 -11.76
C GLU A 413 -14.99 -4.05 -11.50
N ILE A 414 -14.32 -4.38 -10.40
CA ILE A 414 -14.11 -5.77 -9.99
C ILE A 414 -15.43 -6.42 -9.58
N SER A 415 -16.29 -5.74 -8.82
CA SER A 415 -17.61 -6.23 -8.41
C SER A 415 -18.49 -6.54 -9.62
N GLU A 416 -18.53 -5.65 -10.62
CA GLU A 416 -19.25 -5.85 -11.87
C GLU A 416 -18.69 -7.03 -12.69
N SER A 417 -17.35 -7.14 -12.76
CA SER A 417 -16.69 -8.27 -13.43
C SER A 417 -17.05 -9.61 -12.78
N LEU A 418 -17.02 -9.67 -11.44
CA LEU A 418 -17.43 -10.85 -10.68
C LEU A 418 -18.87 -11.26 -10.99
N THR A 419 -19.79 -10.30 -10.99
CA THR A 419 -21.23 -10.52 -11.28
C THR A 419 -21.45 -11.00 -12.72
N ARG A 420 -20.80 -10.38 -13.69
CA ARG A 420 -20.87 -10.73 -15.11
C ARG A 420 -20.41 -12.18 -15.37
N HIS A 421 -19.29 -12.57 -14.75
CA HIS A 421 -18.76 -13.93 -14.90
C HIS A 421 -19.55 -14.97 -14.10
N ALA A 422 -20.24 -14.60 -13.02
CA ALA A 422 -21.15 -15.48 -12.31
C ALA A 422 -22.41 -15.76 -13.17
N GLY A 423 -23.00 -14.73 -13.78
CA GLY A 423 -24.15 -14.86 -14.68
C GLY A 423 -23.87 -15.72 -15.92
N ALA A 424 -22.72 -15.54 -16.55
CA ALA A 424 -22.32 -16.33 -17.72
C ALA A 424 -22.22 -17.84 -17.41
N ARG A 425 -21.80 -18.22 -16.19
CA ARG A 425 -21.75 -19.62 -15.73
C ARG A 425 -23.15 -20.18 -15.50
N HIS A 426 -24.06 -19.40 -14.94
CA HIS A 426 -25.43 -19.86 -14.68
C HIS A 426 -26.17 -20.22 -16.00
N PHE A 427 -25.93 -19.47 -17.06
CA PHE A 427 -26.48 -19.78 -18.39
C PHE A 427 -25.83 -21.02 -19.05
N ALA A 428 -24.55 -21.28 -18.79
CA ALA A 428 -23.88 -22.48 -19.30
C ALA A 428 -24.34 -23.77 -18.58
N ASP A 429 -24.65 -23.69 -17.29
CA ASP A 429 -25.14 -24.83 -16.50
C ASP A 429 -26.60 -25.17 -16.75
N VAL A 430 -27.41 -24.23 -17.25
CA VAL A 430 -28.86 -24.45 -17.61
C VAL A 430 -29.05 -24.90 -19.05
N GLY A 431 -28.02 -24.77 -19.88
CA GLY A 431 -28.05 -25.14 -21.33
C GLY A 431 -27.55 -26.54 -21.65
N THR A 432 -27.27 -27.40 -20.67
CA THR A 432 -26.91 -28.82 -20.78
C THR A 432 -27.98 -29.68 -20.14
#